data_d9a5d38ce7ba859e3a26e028371c6b6a
#
_entry.id   d9a5d38ce7ba859e3a26e028371c6b6a
#
_cell.length_a   1.000
_cell.length_b   1.000
_cell.length_c   1.000
_cell.angle_alpha   90.00
_cell.angle_beta   90.00
_cell.angle_gamma   90.00
#
_symmetry.space_group_name_H-M   'P 1'
#
loop_
_entity.id
_entity.type
_entity.pdbx_description
1 polymer ?
#
loop_
_entity_poly.entity_id
_entity_poly.type
_entity_poly.pdbx_seq_one_letter_code
_entity_poly.pdbx_strand_id
1 'polypeptide(L)'
;MSVDLVNNPPHYSAFGFESLELLEKVFNLMPLKNMIFYIGNALKYSIRSKFKGNEIQDLKKCEFYIKRCSKLISEDFKIFESKEIMCYLTKISEKDFKLFLLINDIIHFALNPSQRNYNAVVNHIKKYIRERI
;
A
#
# COMPACT_ATOMS: atom_id res chain seq x y z
N MET A 1 18.79 13.94 20.70
CA MET A 1 17.37 14.08 20.36
C MET A 1 16.67 12.74 20.50
N SER A 2 15.67 12.65 21.33
CA SER A 2 14.93 11.40 21.51
C SER A 2 13.97 11.17 20.34
N VAL A 3 13.86 9.91 19.89
CA VAL A 3 12.90 9.52 18.86
C VAL A 3 11.60 9.14 19.54
N ASP A 4 10.49 9.73 19.08
CA ASP A 4 9.15 9.35 19.55
C ASP A 4 8.69 8.11 18.79
N LEU A 5 8.90 6.94 19.37
CA LEU A 5 8.56 5.67 18.74
C LEU A 5 7.07 5.36 18.76
N VAL A 6 6.29 6.08 19.55
CA VAL A 6 4.84 5.84 19.67
C VAL A 6 4.07 6.73 18.70
N ASN A 7 4.28 8.04 18.76
CA ASN A 7 3.52 9.00 17.95
C ASN A 7 4.12 9.22 16.57
N ASN A 8 5.42 9.02 16.41
CA ASN A 8 6.11 9.25 15.14
C ASN A 8 7.19 8.20 14.89
N PRO A 9 6.80 6.93 14.66
CA PRO A 9 7.76 5.88 14.35
C PRO A 9 8.56 6.21 13.08
N PRO A 10 9.88 5.89 13.04
CA PRO A 10 10.73 6.23 11.90
C PRO A 10 10.21 5.74 10.54
N HIS A 11 9.59 4.55 10.49
CA HIS A 11 9.10 3.99 9.22
C HIS A 11 7.90 4.75 8.66
N TYR A 12 7.20 5.57 9.47
CA TYR A 12 6.09 6.37 8.98
C TYR A 12 6.54 7.64 8.29
N SER A 13 7.76 8.12 8.54
CA SER A 13 8.27 9.35 7.95
C SER A 13 9.49 9.13 7.05
N ALA A 14 9.82 7.88 6.72
CA ALA A 14 11.03 7.53 5.98
C ALA A 14 11.07 8.10 4.55
N PHE A 15 9.93 8.40 3.96
CA PHE A 15 9.85 8.91 2.59
C PHE A 15 9.68 10.44 2.52
N GLY A 16 9.92 11.16 3.62
CA GLY A 16 9.83 12.61 3.65
C GLY A 16 8.42 13.13 3.91
N PHE A 17 7.49 12.25 4.30
CA PHE A 17 6.13 12.57 4.73
C PHE A 17 5.66 11.50 5.70
N GLU A 18 4.60 11.78 6.45
CA GLU A 18 4.00 10.75 7.28
C GLU A 18 3.20 9.78 6.43
N SER A 19 3.48 8.48 6.56
CA SER A 19 2.76 7.44 5.82
C SER A 19 1.26 7.47 6.10
N LEU A 20 0.86 7.85 7.32
CA LEU A 20 -0.56 7.97 7.66
C LEU A 20 -1.28 9.02 6.81
N GLU A 21 -0.60 10.09 6.40
CA GLU A 21 -1.20 11.08 5.52
C GLU A 21 -1.59 10.48 4.18
N LEU A 22 -0.70 9.67 3.60
CA LEU A 22 -0.99 8.96 2.35
C LEU A 22 -2.17 8.00 2.53
N LEU A 23 -2.15 7.21 3.61
CA LEU A 23 -3.23 6.25 3.87
C LEU A 23 -4.58 6.95 4.02
N GLU A 24 -4.63 8.06 4.75
CA GLU A 24 -5.87 8.82 4.93
C GLU A 24 -6.40 9.36 3.60
N LYS A 25 -5.53 9.83 2.72
CA LYS A 25 -5.95 10.30 1.39
C LYS A 25 -6.54 9.16 0.55
N VAL A 26 -5.91 7.98 0.61
CA VAL A 26 -6.42 6.80 -0.09
C VAL A 26 -7.77 6.40 0.48
N PHE A 27 -7.91 6.31 1.80
CA PHE A 27 -9.17 5.90 2.45
C PHE A 27 -10.32 6.83 2.09
N ASN A 28 -10.07 8.15 2.02
CA ASN A 28 -11.10 9.11 1.68
C ASN A 28 -11.64 8.93 0.25
N LEU A 29 -10.82 8.44 -0.66
CA LEU A 29 -11.20 8.24 -2.06
C LEU A 29 -11.69 6.83 -2.37
N MET A 30 -11.50 5.88 -1.46
CA MET A 30 -11.91 4.50 -1.70
C MET A 30 -13.43 4.39 -1.84
N PRO A 31 -13.91 3.77 -2.93
CA PRO A 31 -15.36 3.59 -3.13
C PRO A 31 -15.96 2.56 -2.17
N LEU A 32 -15.20 1.54 -1.78
CA LEU A 32 -15.67 0.49 -0.88
C LEU A 32 -15.03 0.66 0.50
N LYS A 33 -15.77 1.31 1.41
CA LYS A 33 -15.26 1.60 2.75
C LYS A 33 -14.99 0.34 3.59
N ASN A 34 -15.67 -0.76 3.28
CA ASN A 34 -15.42 -2.03 3.97
C ASN A 34 -14.09 -2.67 3.61
N MET A 35 -13.38 -2.15 2.60
CA MET A 35 -12.03 -2.60 2.26
C MET A 35 -10.93 -1.83 3.02
N ILE A 36 -11.26 -0.76 3.74
CA ILE A 36 -10.25 0.12 4.37
C ILE A 36 -9.36 -0.66 5.32
N PHE A 37 -9.91 -1.54 6.14
CA PHE A 37 -9.12 -2.33 7.08
C PHE A 37 -8.06 -3.17 6.35
N TYR A 38 -8.45 -3.83 5.26
CA TYR A 38 -7.54 -4.70 4.51
C TYR A 38 -6.51 -3.91 3.74
N ILE A 39 -6.93 -2.87 3.03
CA ILE A 39 -6.03 -2.02 2.26
C ILE A 39 -5.07 -1.27 3.20
N GLY A 40 -5.57 -0.77 4.33
CA GLY A 40 -4.74 -0.08 5.30
C GLY A 40 -3.63 -0.97 5.86
N ASN A 41 -3.95 -2.22 6.18
CA ASN A 41 -2.94 -3.18 6.64
C ASN A 41 -1.97 -3.56 5.51
N ALA A 42 -2.46 -3.77 4.30
CA ALA A 42 -1.60 -4.09 3.16
C ALA A 42 -0.57 -2.96 2.92
N LEU A 43 -1.01 -1.72 2.91
CA LEU A 43 -0.13 -0.56 2.75
C LEU A 43 0.86 -0.43 3.91
N LYS A 44 0.37 -0.58 5.13
CA LYS A 44 1.21 -0.51 6.33
C LYS A 44 2.35 -1.53 6.27
N TYR A 45 2.03 -2.78 5.95
CA TYR A 45 3.06 -3.83 5.92
C TYR A 45 3.99 -3.70 4.73
N SER A 46 3.52 -3.24 3.56
CA SER A 46 4.41 -3.01 2.42
C SER A 46 5.43 -1.91 2.74
N ILE A 47 5.00 -0.82 3.36
CA ILE A 47 5.89 0.28 3.74
C ILE A 47 6.86 -0.18 4.84
N ARG A 48 6.34 -0.86 5.87
CA ARG A 48 7.11 -1.35 7.00
C ARG A 48 8.17 -2.37 6.61
N SER A 49 7.95 -3.13 5.54
CA SER A 49 8.84 -4.21 5.13
C SER A 49 10.29 -3.75 4.96
N LYS A 50 10.52 -2.48 4.67
CA LYS A 50 11.86 -1.93 4.44
C LYS A 50 12.62 -1.55 5.72
N PHE A 51 11.94 -1.46 6.88
CA PHE A 51 12.52 -0.78 8.04
C PHE A 51 12.60 -1.61 9.31
N LYS A 52 12.01 -2.81 9.34
CA LYS A 52 11.90 -3.60 10.59
C LYS A 52 12.69 -4.89 10.58
N GLY A 53 13.44 -5.19 9.53
CA GLY A 53 14.25 -6.41 9.46
C GLY A 53 13.47 -7.70 9.21
N ASN A 54 12.18 -7.63 8.98
CA ASN A 54 11.30 -8.78 8.74
C ASN A 54 10.61 -8.65 7.37
N GLU A 55 11.38 -8.33 6.33
CA GLU A 55 10.84 -7.99 5.02
C GLU A 55 9.89 -9.05 4.47
N ILE A 56 10.32 -10.30 4.40
CA ILE A 56 9.51 -11.37 3.82
C ILE A 56 8.22 -11.60 4.62
N GLN A 57 8.31 -11.59 5.94
CA GLN A 57 7.14 -11.76 6.79
C GLN A 57 6.14 -10.62 6.60
N ASP A 58 6.61 -9.37 6.55
CA ASP A 58 5.74 -8.22 6.35
C ASP A 58 5.09 -8.25 4.96
N LEU A 59 5.83 -8.67 3.93
CA LEU A 59 5.27 -8.79 2.58
C LEU A 59 4.22 -9.90 2.50
N LYS A 60 4.42 -11.01 3.21
CA LYS A 60 3.42 -12.07 3.30
C LYS A 60 2.15 -11.60 4.01
N LYS A 61 2.28 -10.76 5.03
CA LYS A 61 1.12 -10.13 5.66
C LYS A 61 0.40 -9.19 4.70
N CYS A 62 1.14 -8.41 3.93
CA CYS A 62 0.58 -7.58 2.87
C CYS A 62 -0.25 -8.42 1.89
N GLU A 63 0.31 -9.53 1.41
CA GLU A 63 -0.39 -10.46 0.51
C GLU A 63 -1.66 -11.00 1.16
N PHE A 64 -1.58 -11.40 2.42
CA PHE A 64 -2.74 -11.92 3.15
C PHE A 64 -3.90 -10.92 3.14
N TYR A 65 -3.64 -9.67 3.47
CA TYR A 65 -4.70 -8.66 3.54
C TYR A 65 -5.26 -8.31 2.17
N ILE A 66 -4.41 -8.27 1.13
CA ILE A 66 -4.89 -8.07 -0.24
C ILE A 66 -5.85 -9.20 -0.64
N LYS A 67 -5.49 -10.44 -0.37
CA LYS A 67 -6.33 -11.60 -0.72
C LYS A 67 -7.66 -11.61 0.02
N ARG A 68 -7.73 -11.02 1.22
CA ARG A 68 -9.01 -10.87 1.93
C ARG A 68 -10.01 -9.99 1.20
N CYS A 69 -9.53 -9.13 0.30
CA CYS A 69 -10.39 -8.27 -0.50
C CYS A 69 -11.12 -9.02 -1.63
N SER A 70 -10.78 -10.26 -1.91
CA SER A 70 -11.32 -11.00 -3.06
C SER A 70 -12.84 -11.09 -3.09
N LYS A 71 -13.48 -11.10 -1.92
CA LYS A 71 -14.94 -11.20 -1.80
C LYS A 71 -15.65 -9.84 -1.92
N LEU A 72 -14.89 -8.76 -2.00
CA LEU A 72 -15.42 -7.40 -1.99
C LEU A 72 -15.28 -6.70 -3.35
N ILE A 73 -14.76 -7.41 -4.34
CA ILE A 73 -14.50 -6.86 -5.67
C ILE A 73 -15.80 -6.40 -6.33
N SER A 74 -15.75 -5.24 -7.01
CA SER A 74 -16.87 -4.70 -7.76
C SER A 74 -16.37 -4.06 -9.05
N GLU A 75 -17.12 -4.24 -10.14
CA GLU A 75 -16.80 -3.69 -11.46
C GLU A 75 -17.44 -2.33 -11.72
N ASP A 76 -18.18 -1.78 -10.75
CA ASP A 76 -19.04 -0.61 -10.95
C ASP A 76 -18.35 0.73 -10.72
N PHE A 77 -17.03 0.75 -10.49
CA PHE A 77 -16.33 1.96 -10.13
C PHE A 77 -15.39 2.44 -11.25
N LYS A 78 -15.27 3.76 -11.37
CA LYS A 78 -14.37 4.39 -12.34
C LYS A 78 -13.01 4.62 -11.70
N ILE A 79 -11.97 4.65 -12.54
CA ILE A 79 -10.61 4.96 -12.12
C ILE A 79 -10.55 6.41 -11.65
N PHE A 80 -9.96 6.61 -10.47
CA PHE A 80 -9.67 7.93 -9.92
C PHE A 80 -8.20 8.25 -10.06
N GLU A 81 -7.91 9.47 -10.49
CA GLU A 81 -6.56 10.01 -10.40
C GLU A 81 -6.56 11.12 -9.34
N SER A 82 -5.60 11.07 -8.43
CA SER A 82 -5.44 12.08 -7.39
C SER A 82 -4.05 12.68 -7.46
N LYS A 83 -3.97 13.98 -7.67
CA LYS A 83 -2.70 14.71 -7.69
C LYS A 83 -2.00 14.64 -6.33
N GLU A 84 -2.77 14.68 -5.24
CA GLU A 84 -2.21 14.58 -3.89
C GLU A 84 -1.54 13.22 -3.66
N ILE A 85 -2.24 12.14 -4.03
CA ILE A 85 -1.67 10.79 -3.90
C ILE A 85 -0.43 10.66 -4.79
N MET A 86 -0.47 11.19 -6.00
CA MET A 86 0.68 11.15 -6.91
C MET A 86 1.90 11.88 -6.33
N CYS A 87 1.71 12.96 -5.59
CA CYS A 87 2.81 13.65 -4.92
C CYS A 87 3.50 12.75 -3.89
N TYR A 88 2.72 12.02 -3.09
CA TYR A 88 3.28 11.07 -2.12
C TYR A 88 4.00 9.92 -2.82
N LEU A 89 3.39 9.37 -3.87
CA LEU A 89 3.98 8.27 -4.63
C LEU A 89 5.30 8.67 -5.30
N THR A 90 5.40 9.90 -5.79
CA THR A 90 6.64 10.40 -6.38
C THR A 90 7.77 10.39 -5.38
N LYS A 91 7.50 10.80 -4.12
CA LYS A 91 8.52 10.77 -3.06
C LYS A 91 8.98 9.35 -2.75
N ILE A 92 8.07 8.40 -2.76
CA ILE A 92 8.43 6.99 -2.57
C ILE A 92 9.29 6.50 -3.74
N SER A 93 8.91 6.83 -4.98
CA SER A 93 9.64 6.40 -6.19
C SER A 93 11.08 6.89 -6.21
N GLU A 94 11.33 8.06 -5.67
CA GLU A 94 12.68 8.63 -5.59
C GLU A 94 13.60 7.86 -4.66
N LYS A 95 13.04 7.20 -3.64
CA LYS A 95 13.82 6.45 -2.65
C LYS A 95 13.83 4.97 -2.91
N ASP A 96 12.73 4.40 -3.40
CA ASP A 96 12.61 2.96 -3.67
C ASP A 96 11.61 2.74 -4.79
N PHE A 97 12.10 2.68 -6.02
CA PHE A 97 11.25 2.58 -7.19
C PHE A 97 10.46 1.27 -7.25
N LYS A 98 11.09 0.15 -6.84
CA LYS A 98 10.40 -1.14 -6.85
C LYS A 98 9.25 -1.18 -5.83
N LEU A 99 9.48 -0.62 -4.65
CA LEU A 99 8.43 -0.50 -3.63
C LEU A 99 7.32 0.44 -4.11
N PHE A 100 7.68 1.54 -4.75
CA PHE A 100 6.70 2.45 -5.34
C PHE A 100 5.77 1.70 -6.31
N LEU A 101 6.31 0.85 -7.18
CA LEU A 101 5.47 0.10 -8.13
C LEU A 101 4.47 -0.81 -7.42
N LEU A 102 4.88 -1.46 -6.34
CA LEU A 102 3.99 -2.30 -5.56
C LEU A 102 2.90 -1.48 -4.86
N ILE A 103 3.28 -0.40 -4.19
CA ILE A 103 2.33 0.47 -3.50
C ILE A 103 1.34 1.09 -4.50
N ASN A 104 1.83 1.50 -5.67
CA ASN A 104 0.98 2.03 -6.73
C ASN A 104 -0.10 1.04 -7.14
N ASP A 105 0.25 -0.23 -7.31
CA ASP A 105 -0.72 -1.27 -7.67
C ASP A 105 -1.75 -1.51 -6.55
N ILE A 106 -1.31 -1.46 -5.30
CA ILE A 106 -2.23 -1.60 -4.15
C ILE A 106 -3.24 -0.46 -4.15
N ILE A 107 -2.76 0.78 -4.31
CA ILE A 107 -3.63 1.96 -4.31
C ILE A 107 -4.56 1.95 -5.53
N HIS A 108 -4.05 1.58 -6.69
CA HIS A 108 -4.87 1.48 -7.90
C HIS A 108 -6.03 0.50 -7.70
N PHE A 109 -5.76 -0.66 -7.10
CA PHE A 109 -6.80 -1.62 -6.74
C PHE A 109 -7.77 -1.04 -5.71
N ALA A 110 -7.26 -0.33 -4.70
CA ALA A 110 -8.11 0.27 -3.66
C ALA A 110 -9.10 1.27 -4.24
N LEU A 111 -8.68 2.08 -5.21
CA LEU A 111 -9.51 3.11 -5.82
C LEU A 111 -10.40 2.58 -6.96
N ASN A 112 -10.02 1.47 -7.54
CA ASN A 112 -10.78 0.77 -8.59
C ASN A 112 -10.73 -0.73 -8.33
N PRO A 113 -11.57 -1.25 -7.42
CA PRO A 113 -11.48 -2.62 -6.92
C PRO A 113 -12.07 -3.66 -7.88
N SER A 114 -11.57 -3.66 -9.11
CA SER A 114 -11.97 -4.61 -10.16
C SER A 114 -11.24 -5.95 -10.02
N GLN A 115 -11.77 -6.98 -10.66
CA GLN A 115 -11.10 -8.28 -10.74
C GLN A 115 -9.74 -8.16 -11.43
N ARG A 116 -9.66 -7.35 -12.47
CA ARG A 116 -8.42 -7.11 -13.22
C ARG A 116 -7.33 -6.53 -12.31
N ASN A 117 -7.67 -5.50 -11.53
CA ASN A 117 -6.73 -4.86 -10.64
C ASN A 117 -6.37 -5.76 -9.46
N TYR A 118 -7.31 -6.56 -8.97
CA TYR A 118 -7.04 -7.58 -7.96
C TYR A 118 -5.99 -8.57 -8.46
N ASN A 119 -6.21 -9.12 -9.65
CA ASN A 119 -5.26 -10.08 -10.24
C ASN A 119 -3.88 -9.46 -10.43
N ALA A 120 -3.83 -8.21 -10.87
CA ALA A 120 -2.57 -7.50 -11.07
C ALA A 120 -1.79 -7.34 -9.75
N VAL A 121 -2.46 -6.90 -8.68
CA VAL A 121 -1.77 -6.67 -7.41
C VAL A 121 -1.34 -7.98 -6.75
N VAL A 122 -2.16 -9.03 -6.83
CA VAL A 122 -1.80 -10.34 -6.27
C VAL A 122 -0.57 -10.92 -7.01
N ASN A 123 -0.58 -10.85 -8.33
CA ASN A 123 0.57 -11.31 -9.12
C ASN A 123 1.83 -10.50 -8.81
N HIS A 124 1.68 -9.20 -8.64
CA HIS A 124 2.80 -8.32 -8.33
C HIS A 124 3.41 -8.65 -6.96
N ILE A 125 2.60 -8.79 -5.92
CA ILE A 125 3.14 -9.08 -4.58
C ILE A 125 3.82 -10.43 -4.53
N LYS A 126 3.31 -11.43 -5.23
CA LYS A 126 3.95 -12.74 -5.30
C LYS A 126 5.31 -12.65 -5.97
N LYS A 127 5.41 -11.93 -7.08
CA LYS A 127 6.69 -11.72 -7.77
C LYS A 127 7.66 -10.93 -6.90
N TYR A 128 7.17 -9.89 -6.24
CA TYR A 128 7.97 -9.05 -5.35
C TYR A 128 8.60 -9.88 -4.23
N ILE A 129 7.82 -10.79 -3.62
CA ILE A 129 8.32 -11.69 -2.59
C ILE A 129 9.38 -12.64 -3.16
N ARG A 130 9.11 -13.26 -4.33
CA ARG A 130 10.06 -14.20 -4.95
C ARG A 130 11.41 -13.57 -5.24
N GLU A 131 11.43 -12.32 -5.65
CA GLU A 131 12.68 -11.62 -5.96
C GLU A 131 13.54 -11.32 -4.73
N ARG A 132 12.99 -11.50 -3.52
CA ARG A 132 13.65 -11.24 -2.24
C ARG A 132 14.03 -12.50 -1.48
N ILE A 133 13.59 -13.65 -1.91
CA ILE A 133 13.99 -14.94 -1.37
C ILE A 133 15.25 -15.45 -2.12
#